data_4f7d2b77b0e4b48c5c5be6d73b9f1642
#
_entry.id   4f7d2b77b0e4b48c5c5be6d73b9f1642
#
_cell.length_a   1.000
_cell.length_b   1.000
_cell.length_c   1.000
_cell.angle_alpha   90.00
_cell.angle_beta   90.00
_cell.angle_gamma   90.00
#
_symmetry.space_group_name_H-M   'P 1'
#
loop_
_entity.id
_entity.type
_entity.pdbx_description
1 polymer ?
#
loop_
_entity_poly.entity_id
_entity_poly.type
_entity_poly.pdbx_seq_one_letter_code
_entity_poly.pdbx_strand_id
1 'polypeptide(L)'
;MTPSHWIITAHGADQPISGPAAMLGAMPSIEVIAHSLAQINRFTGHAVRPYSVAEHSLLVCDIVAGMGLGPAAQRAALMHDAHESLCGDVASPIKWTLGTAWLALENPLALLMRKHYGLHAAHTGYRDAIKHADLTALATERRDLTRFDPTTNAPWPILDTPGAEVLALEAVDLNSPVRVAMSWRHHRDAFIARYHLLAAQCSSSTSSAPPFACITTETTAP
;
A
#
# COMPACT_ATOMS: atom_id res chain seq x y z
N MET A 1 -24.94 7.63 20.79
CA MET A 1 -24.00 7.87 19.68
C MET A 1 -22.68 7.24 20.06
N THR A 2 -22.08 6.42 19.21
CA THR A 2 -20.72 5.91 19.44
C THR A 2 -19.76 7.09 19.43
N PRO A 3 -18.88 7.26 20.45
CA PRO A 3 -17.93 8.37 20.46
C PRO A 3 -17.01 8.30 19.23
N SER A 4 -16.75 9.44 18.60
CA SER A 4 -15.74 9.54 17.55
C SER A 4 -14.37 9.62 18.19
N HIS A 5 -13.42 8.79 17.73
CA HIS A 5 -12.03 8.89 18.12
C HIS A 5 -11.24 9.52 16.96
N TRP A 6 -10.19 10.25 17.30
CA TRP A 6 -9.37 10.98 16.33
C TRP A 6 -7.90 10.96 16.73
N ILE A 7 -7.04 11.21 15.75
CA ILE A 7 -5.61 11.44 15.93
C ILE A 7 -5.26 12.83 15.38
N ILE A 8 -4.20 13.44 15.89
CA ILE A 8 -3.63 14.66 15.32
C ILE A 8 -2.69 14.28 14.17
N THR A 9 -2.87 14.93 13.02
CA THR A 9 -2.02 14.71 11.86
C THR A 9 -0.74 15.57 11.90
N ALA A 10 0.22 15.27 11.02
CA ALA A 10 1.46 16.05 10.87
C ALA A 10 1.23 17.54 10.52
N HIS A 11 0.05 17.88 9.99
CA HIS A 11 -0.32 19.27 9.68
C HIS A 11 -1.19 19.91 10.79
N GLY A 12 -1.34 19.24 11.96
CA GLY A 12 -2.07 19.75 13.10
C GLY A 12 -3.60 19.65 12.99
N ALA A 13 -4.12 18.90 12.03
CA ALA A 13 -5.55 18.67 11.89
C ALA A 13 -6.01 17.43 12.68
N ASP A 14 -7.19 17.51 13.31
CA ASP A 14 -7.85 16.35 13.89
C ASP A 14 -8.39 15.45 12.80
N GLN A 15 -7.89 14.22 12.72
CA GLN A 15 -8.33 13.21 11.78
C GLN A 15 -9.17 12.15 12.49
N PRO A 16 -10.48 12.07 12.24
CA PRO A 16 -11.31 11.01 12.80
C PRO A 16 -10.91 9.64 12.26
N ILE A 17 -10.78 8.66 13.17
CA ILE A 17 -10.44 7.27 12.81
C ILE A 17 -11.57 6.28 13.11
N SER A 18 -12.62 6.71 13.81
CA SER A 18 -13.79 5.88 14.11
C SER A 18 -15.06 6.71 14.25
N GLY A 19 -16.21 6.05 14.26
CA GLY A 19 -17.52 6.67 14.38
C GLY A 19 -17.99 7.40 13.12
N PRO A 20 -19.14 8.11 13.18
CA PRO A 20 -19.73 8.79 12.02
C PRO A 20 -18.80 9.82 11.37
N ALA A 21 -17.98 10.52 12.17
CA ALA A 21 -17.07 11.52 11.66
C ALA A 21 -15.99 10.95 10.75
N ALA A 22 -15.51 9.72 11.01
CA ALA A 22 -14.56 9.04 10.14
C ALA A 22 -15.16 8.70 8.78
N MET A 23 -16.46 8.39 8.72
CA MET A 23 -17.16 8.02 7.48
C MET A 23 -17.48 9.23 6.60
N LEU A 24 -17.54 10.44 7.18
CA LEU A 24 -17.95 11.68 6.50
C LEU A 24 -16.78 12.66 6.34
N GLY A 25 -15.68 12.45 7.06
CA GLY A 25 -14.51 13.34 7.04
C GLY A 25 -13.66 13.22 5.76
N ALA A 26 -12.94 14.29 5.47
CA ALA A 26 -11.92 14.25 4.42
C ALA A 26 -10.75 13.35 4.86
N MET A 27 -10.21 12.57 3.92
CA MET A 27 -8.96 11.84 4.14
C MET A 27 -7.77 12.81 4.12
N PRO A 28 -6.66 12.47 4.81
CA PRO A 28 -5.45 13.29 4.78
C PRO A 28 -4.91 13.46 3.36
N SER A 29 -4.22 14.56 3.11
CA SER A 29 -3.52 14.75 1.84
C SER A 29 -2.36 13.76 1.67
N ILE A 30 -1.88 13.61 0.41
CA ILE A 30 -0.80 12.67 0.10
C ILE A 30 0.49 13.00 0.88
N GLU A 31 0.75 14.28 1.16
CA GLU A 31 1.90 14.76 1.93
C GLU A 31 1.82 14.30 3.39
N VAL A 32 0.62 14.36 3.99
CA VAL A 32 0.37 13.89 5.36
C VAL A 32 0.52 12.38 5.43
N ILE A 33 -0.06 11.65 4.48
CA ILE A 33 0.07 10.19 4.39
C ILE A 33 1.54 9.79 4.27
N ALA A 34 2.24 10.33 3.29
CA ALA A 34 3.65 10.01 3.04
C ALA A 34 4.55 10.36 4.24
N HIS A 35 4.27 11.48 4.93
CA HIS A 35 4.98 11.88 6.14
C HIS A 35 4.82 10.82 7.25
N SER A 36 3.61 10.38 7.49
CA SER A 36 3.30 9.36 8.50
C SER A 36 3.94 8.01 8.13
N LEU A 37 3.66 7.50 6.92
CA LEU A 37 4.17 6.21 6.46
C LEU A 37 5.70 6.14 6.44
N ALA A 38 6.39 7.25 6.19
CA ALA A 38 7.85 7.31 6.19
C ALA A 38 8.47 7.23 7.60
N GLN A 39 7.68 7.42 8.66
CA GLN A 39 8.12 7.35 10.05
C GLN A 39 7.59 6.12 10.80
N ILE A 40 6.60 5.42 10.26
CA ILE A 40 6.12 4.15 10.81
C ILE A 40 7.08 3.06 10.36
N ASN A 41 7.79 2.45 11.32
CA ASN A 41 8.67 1.33 11.05
C ASN A 41 7.90 0.02 11.05
N ARG A 42 8.17 -0.82 10.05
CA ARG A 42 7.65 -2.19 9.95
C ARG A 42 8.31 -3.11 10.99
N PHE A 43 7.76 -4.31 11.15
CA PHE A 43 8.24 -5.32 12.11
C PHE A 43 8.25 -4.83 13.57
N THR A 44 7.37 -3.89 13.91
CA THR A 44 7.35 -3.30 15.27
C THR A 44 8.75 -2.73 15.67
N GLY A 45 9.54 -2.30 14.68
CA GLY A 45 10.88 -1.77 14.88
C GLY A 45 11.99 -2.82 15.07
N HIS A 46 11.69 -4.13 14.88
CA HIS A 46 12.68 -5.21 15.04
C HIS A 46 13.49 -5.53 13.77
N ALA A 47 13.43 -4.70 12.74
CA ALA A 47 14.33 -4.80 11.60
C ALA A 47 15.76 -4.37 11.98
N VAL A 48 16.77 -4.83 11.23
CA VAL A 48 18.20 -4.52 11.49
C VAL A 48 18.55 -3.04 11.26
N ARG A 49 17.67 -2.30 10.59
CA ARG A 49 17.69 -0.84 10.43
C ARG A 49 16.26 -0.30 10.42
N PRO A 50 16.08 1.03 10.58
CA PRO A 50 14.77 1.63 10.31
C PRO A 50 14.30 1.29 8.89
N TYR A 51 13.12 0.70 8.77
CA TYR A 51 12.50 0.34 7.50
C TYR A 51 11.01 0.72 7.55
N SER A 52 10.66 1.72 6.77
CA SER A 52 9.35 2.36 6.87
C SER A 52 8.31 1.73 5.95
N VAL A 53 7.01 1.95 6.27
CA VAL A 53 5.90 1.58 5.39
C VAL A 53 5.99 2.29 4.04
N ALA A 54 6.50 3.53 3.99
CA ALA A 54 6.72 4.23 2.72
C ALA A 54 7.78 3.54 1.84
N GLU A 55 8.88 3.04 2.43
CA GLU A 55 9.90 2.28 1.69
C GLU A 55 9.34 0.95 1.18
N HIS A 56 8.57 0.23 2.00
CA HIS A 56 7.83 -0.96 1.61
C HIS A 56 6.88 -0.70 0.44
N SER A 57 6.04 0.33 0.55
CA SER A 57 5.06 0.68 -0.49
C SER A 57 5.71 1.02 -1.83
N LEU A 58 6.88 1.68 -1.81
CA LEU A 58 7.69 1.91 -3.01
C LEU A 58 8.20 0.61 -3.61
N LEU A 59 8.68 -0.32 -2.79
CA LEU A 59 9.12 -1.65 -3.25
C LEU A 59 7.96 -2.44 -3.88
N VAL A 60 6.80 -2.49 -3.22
CA VAL A 60 5.60 -3.17 -3.77
C VAL A 60 5.17 -2.55 -5.11
N CYS A 61 5.21 -1.21 -5.22
CA CYS A 61 4.96 -0.51 -6.47
C CYS A 61 5.95 -0.90 -7.58
N ASP A 62 7.24 -1.00 -7.26
CA ASP A 62 8.29 -1.39 -8.21
C ASP A 62 8.14 -2.86 -8.65
N ILE A 63 7.74 -3.76 -7.76
CA ILE A 63 7.44 -5.16 -8.11
C ILE A 63 6.27 -5.23 -9.09
N VAL A 64 5.18 -4.49 -8.83
CA VAL A 64 4.02 -4.43 -9.74
C VAL A 64 4.40 -3.82 -11.10
N ALA A 65 5.29 -2.83 -11.13
CA ALA A 65 5.86 -2.30 -12.37
C ALA A 65 6.68 -3.36 -13.12
N GLY A 66 7.50 -4.14 -12.41
CA GLY A 66 8.27 -5.25 -12.97
C GLY A 66 7.42 -6.38 -13.54
N MET A 67 6.18 -6.55 -13.09
CA MET A 67 5.18 -7.45 -13.69
C MET A 67 4.62 -6.92 -15.03
N GLY A 68 5.02 -5.73 -15.50
CA GLY A 68 4.49 -5.10 -16.71
C GLY A 68 3.10 -4.49 -16.53
N LEU A 69 2.60 -4.34 -15.30
CA LEU A 69 1.30 -3.75 -15.02
C LEU A 69 1.34 -2.22 -15.09
N GLY A 70 0.30 -1.63 -15.67
CA GLY A 70 0.23 -0.20 -15.96
C GLY A 70 0.07 0.71 -14.73
N PRO A 71 0.06 2.05 -14.95
CA PRO A 71 0.07 3.06 -13.88
C PRO A 71 -1.06 2.92 -12.85
N ALA A 72 -2.25 2.46 -13.26
CA ALA A 72 -3.37 2.26 -12.35
C ALA A 72 -3.08 1.17 -11.30
N ALA A 73 -2.49 0.04 -11.72
CA ALA A 73 -2.08 -1.04 -10.83
C ALA A 73 -0.94 -0.59 -9.91
N GLN A 74 0.08 0.09 -10.47
CA GLN A 74 1.21 0.61 -9.72
C GLN A 74 0.77 1.61 -8.65
N ARG A 75 -0.16 2.53 -8.98
CA ARG A 75 -0.69 3.50 -8.02
C ARG A 75 -1.51 2.83 -6.91
N ALA A 76 -2.30 1.81 -7.26
CA ALA A 76 -3.02 1.01 -6.27
C ALA A 76 -2.07 0.23 -5.35
N ALA A 77 -0.96 -0.28 -5.89
CA ALA A 77 0.11 -0.94 -5.14
C ALA A 77 0.86 0.04 -4.22
N LEU A 78 1.24 1.24 -4.71
CA LEU A 78 1.86 2.27 -3.89
C LEU A 78 1.01 2.65 -2.67
N MET A 79 -0.29 2.68 -2.84
CA MET A 79 -1.26 3.15 -1.83
C MET A 79 -1.94 2.00 -1.06
N HIS A 80 -1.49 0.75 -1.21
CA HIS A 80 -2.21 -0.40 -0.64
C HIS A 80 -2.30 -0.34 0.89
N ASP A 81 -1.25 0.14 1.55
CA ASP A 81 -1.13 0.34 3.00
C ASP A 81 -1.27 1.81 3.44
N ALA A 82 -1.79 2.71 2.56
CA ALA A 82 -1.94 4.13 2.88
C ALA A 82 -2.79 4.38 4.15
N HIS A 83 -3.71 3.49 4.48
CA HIS A 83 -4.54 3.55 5.68
C HIS A 83 -3.73 3.38 6.98
N GLU A 84 -2.56 2.76 6.93
CA GLU A 84 -1.67 2.63 8.09
C GLU A 84 -1.12 3.97 8.58
N SER A 85 -1.18 5.01 7.74
CA SER A 85 -0.92 6.38 8.19
C SER A 85 -1.87 6.85 9.31
N LEU A 86 -3.02 6.18 9.49
CA LEU A 86 -4.05 6.49 10.47
C LEU A 86 -4.12 5.50 11.64
N CYS A 87 -3.78 4.22 11.42
CA CYS A 87 -3.90 3.18 12.44
C CYS A 87 -2.56 2.51 12.81
N GLY A 88 -1.47 2.86 12.12
CA GLY A 88 -0.16 2.23 12.29
C GLY A 88 0.00 0.92 11.52
N ASP A 89 1.24 0.52 11.28
CA ASP A 89 1.59 -0.84 10.82
C ASP A 89 1.59 -1.77 12.04
N VAL A 90 0.64 -2.68 12.06
CA VAL A 90 0.54 -3.71 13.10
C VAL A 90 0.95 -5.05 12.51
N ALA A 91 1.97 -5.68 13.09
CA ALA A 91 2.47 -6.96 12.64
C ALA A 91 1.36 -8.04 12.63
N SER A 92 1.33 -8.88 11.58
CA SER A 92 0.28 -9.88 11.36
C SER A 92 -0.04 -10.77 12.59
N PRO A 93 0.93 -11.25 13.40
CA PRO A 93 0.61 -12.02 14.61
C PRO A 93 -0.20 -11.22 15.64
N ILE A 94 0.02 -9.91 15.75
CA ILE A 94 -0.75 -9.03 16.63
C ILE A 94 -2.16 -8.82 16.05
N LYS A 95 -2.28 -8.61 14.73
CA LYS A 95 -3.58 -8.52 14.03
C LYS A 95 -4.41 -9.79 14.27
N TRP A 96 -3.80 -10.97 14.19
CA TRP A 96 -4.49 -12.25 14.44
C TRP A 96 -4.96 -12.38 15.90
N THR A 97 -4.15 -11.91 16.85
CA THR A 97 -4.52 -11.92 18.28
C THR A 97 -5.69 -10.98 18.57
N LEU A 98 -5.72 -9.80 17.95
CA LEU A 98 -6.80 -8.82 18.08
C LEU A 98 -8.07 -9.23 17.33
N GLY A 99 -7.94 -10.03 16.27
CA GLY A 99 -9.04 -10.61 15.50
C GLY A 99 -10.01 -9.55 14.95
N THR A 100 -11.30 -9.76 15.19
CA THR A 100 -12.36 -8.89 14.65
C THR A 100 -12.31 -7.46 15.13
N ALA A 101 -11.75 -7.19 16.31
CA ALA A 101 -11.61 -5.84 16.84
C ALA A 101 -10.65 -5.00 15.96
N TRP A 102 -9.54 -5.60 15.51
CA TRP A 102 -8.62 -4.95 14.57
C TRP A 102 -9.28 -4.72 13.21
N LEU A 103 -9.93 -5.74 12.66
CA LEU A 103 -10.60 -5.65 11.36
C LEU A 103 -11.70 -4.59 11.33
N ALA A 104 -12.40 -4.39 12.45
CA ALA A 104 -13.43 -3.35 12.58
C ALA A 104 -12.87 -1.93 12.53
N LEU A 105 -11.59 -1.73 12.88
CA LEU A 105 -10.90 -0.45 12.74
C LEU A 105 -10.25 -0.32 11.34
N GLU A 106 -9.45 -1.30 10.93
CA GLU A 106 -8.60 -1.24 9.74
C GLU A 106 -9.40 -1.22 8.43
N ASN A 107 -10.39 -2.13 8.28
CA ASN A 107 -11.10 -2.29 7.02
C ASN A 107 -11.89 -1.05 6.57
N PRO A 108 -12.63 -0.34 7.44
CA PRO A 108 -13.29 0.91 7.07
C PRO A 108 -12.30 1.99 6.61
N LEU A 109 -11.18 2.16 7.32
CA LEU A 109 -10.15 3.15 6.97
C LEU A 109 -9.52 2.84 5.62
N ALA A 110 -9.17 1.57 5.37
CA ALA A 110 -8.64 1.13 4.08
C ALA A 110 -9.62 1.35 2.93
N LEU A 111 -10.91 1.07 3.14
CA LEU A 111 -11.94 1.29 2.13
C LEU A 111 -12.14 2.78 1.84
N LEU A 112 -12.22 3.63 2.88
CA LEU A 112 -12.36 5.07 2.74
C LEU A 112 -11.18 5.69 2.01
N MET A 113 -9.95 5.29 2.37
CA MET A 113 -8.73 5.71 1.70
C MET A 113 -8.75 5.39 0.21
N ARG A 114 -9.07 4.14 -0.15
CA ARG A 114 -9.17 3.71 -1.56
C ARG A 114 -10.25 4.47 -2.35
N LYS A 115 -11.40 4.75 -1.72
CA LYS A 115 -12.48 5.52 -2.35
C LYS A 115 -12.08 6.98 -2.55
N HIS A 116 -11.52 7.62 -1.53
CA HIS A 116 -11.12 9.03 -1.59
C HIS A 116 -10.10 9.30 -2.69
N TYR A 117 -9.12 8.40 -2.84
CA TYR A 117 -8.07 8.51 -3.86
C TYR A 117 -8.45 7.90 -5.22
N GLY A 118 -9.70 7.45 -5.40
CA GLY A 118 -10.17 6.87 -6.66
C GLY A 118 -9.47 5.55 -7.02
N LEU A 119 -9.01 4.78 -6.03
CA LEU A 119 -8.22 3.56 -6.21
C LEU A 119 -9.05 2.28 -6.06
N HIS A 120 -10.32 2.38 -5.67
CA HIS A 120 -11.10 1.20 -5.31
C HIS A 120 -11.21 0.19 -6.46
N ALA A 121 -11.52 0.65 -7.67
CA ALA A 121 -11.63 -0.23 -8.85
C ALA A 121 -10.28 -0.87 -9.22
N ALA A 122 -9.20 -0.08 -9.26
CA ALA A 122 -7.86 -0.59 -9.56
C ALA A 122 -7.38 -1.59 -8.51
N HIS A 123 -7.54 -1.26 -7.21
CA HIS A 123 -7.17 -2.17 -6.13
C HIS A 123 -7.97 -3.49 -6.19
N THR A 124 -9.26 -3.45 -6.56
CA THR A 124 -10.08 -4.66 -6.70
C THR A 124 -9.64 -5.47 -7.92
N GLY A 125 -9.43 -4.82 -9.06
CA GLY A 125 -9.06 -5.50 -10.31
C GLY A 125 -7.65 -6.10 -10.30
N TYR A 126 -6.71 -5.50 -9.55
CA TYR A 126 -5.31 -5.98 -9.45
C TYR A 126 -4.99 -6.59 -8.08
N ARG A 127 -6.01 -6.99 -7.33
CA ARG A 127 -5.86 -7.48 -5.94
C ARG A 127 -4.82 -8.58 -5.80
N ASP A 128 -4.88 -9.58 -6.65
CA ASP A 128 -4.00 -10.75 -6.55
C ASP A 128 -2.56 -10.40 -6.92
N ALA A 129 -2.36 -9.54 -7.92
CA ALA A 129 -1.04 -9.04 -8.30
C ALA A 129 -0.43 -8.17 -7.18
N ILE A 130 -1.22 -7.28 -6.58
CA ILE A 130 -0.78 -6.45 -5.44
C ILE A 130 -0.44 -7.34 -4.25
N LYS A 131 -1.28 -8.34 -3.95
CA LYS A 131 -1.01 -9.28 -2.85
C LYS A 131 0.23 -10.12 -3.09
N HIS A 132 0.46 -10.59 -4.31
CA HIS A 132 1.68 -11.30 -4.66
C HIS A 132 2.92 -10.40 -4.51
N ALA A 133 2.85 -9.15 -4.96
CA ALA A 133 3.92 -8.18 -4.83
C ALA A 133 4.23 -7.85 -3.35
N ASP A 134 3.21 -7.66 -2.51
CA ASP A 134 3.34 -7.47 -1.07
C ASP A 134 4.04 -8.66 -0.39
N LEU A 135 3.65 -9.89 -0.72
CA LEU A 135 4.28 -11.09 -0.18
C LEU A 135 5.73 -11.25 -0.67
N THR A 136 6.01 -10.93 -1.93
CA THR A 136 7.39 -10.94 -2.48
C THR A 136 8.25 -9.88 -1.79
N ALA A 137 7.70 -8.70 -1.51
CA ALA A 137 8.36 -7.68 -0.72
C ALA A 137 8.63 -8.19 0.71
N LEU A 138 7.64 -8.81 1.37
CA LEU A 138 7.78 -9.39 2.70
C LEU A 138 8.87 -10.49 2.75
N ALA A 139 8.95 -11.35 1.73
CA ALA A 139 10.00 -12.38 1.63
C ALA A 139 11.39 -11.75 1.50
N THR A 140 11.50 -10.68 0.71
CA THR A 140 12.75 -9.91 0.52
C THR A 140 13.15 -9.19 1.82
N GLU A 141 12.19 -8.57 2.49
CA GLU A 141 12.37 -7.92 3.79
C GLU A 141 12.81 -8.91 4.87
N ARG A 142 12.20 -10.09 4.93
CA ARG A 142 12.60 -11.15 5.87
C ARG A 142 14.05 -11.55 5.66
N ARG A 143 14.47 -11.76 4.42
CA ARG A 143 15.86 -12.11 4.08
C ARG A 143 16.87 -11.03 4.47
N ASP A 144 16.56 -9.77 4.15
CA ASP A 144 17.55 -8.69 4.22
C ASP A 144 17.50 -7.91 5.54
N LEU A 145 16.34 -7.82 6.17
CA LEU A 145 16.08 -6.90 7.27
C LEU A 145 15.77 -7.58 8.60
N THR A 146 15.61 -8.89 8.61
CA THR A 146 15.42 -9.65 9.85
C THR A 146 16.61 -10.57 10.11
N ARG A 147 16.67 -11.12 11.32
CA ARG A 147 17.64 -12.17 11.66
C ARG A 147 17.01 -13.56 11.57
N PHE A 148 16.07 -13.73 10.64
CA PHE A 148 15.39 -15.01 10.44
C PHE A 148 16.40 -16.08 9.98
N ASP A 149 16.40 -17.19 10.71
CA ASP A 149 17.17 -18.39 10.39
C ASP A 149 16.20 -19.57 10.29
N PRO A 150 16.02 -20.18 9.10
CA PRO A 150 15.07 -21.28 8.91
C PRO A 150 15.42 -22.54 9.73
N THR A 151 16.64 -22.64 10.27
CA THR A 151 17.05 -23.78 11.11
C THR A 151 16.61 -23.63 12.58
N THR A 152 16.33 -22.41 13.02
CA THR A 152 16.01 -22.10 14.43
C THR A 152 14.68 -21.41 14.63
N ASN A 153 14.19 -20.68 13.62
CA ASN A 153 12.93 -19.95 13.71
C ASN A 153 11.77 -20.74 13.11
N ALA A 154 10.59 -20.55 13.66
CA ALA A 154 9.37 -21.10 13.08
C ALA A 154 9.13 -20.52 11.67
N PRO A 155 8.69 -21.33 10.70
CA PRO A 155 8.34 -20.86 9.38
C PRO A 155 7.20 -19.85 9.44
N TRP A 156 7.18 -18.92 8.49
CA TRP A 156 6.07 -17.98 8.32
C TRP A 156 5.05 -18.58 7.35
N PRO A 157 3.88 -19.08 7.82
CA PRO A 157 2.96 -19.83 6.95
C PRO A 157 2.58 -19.08 5.67
N ILE A 158 2.54 -17.74 5.72
CA ILE A 158 2.18 -16.90 4.58
C ILE A 158 3.28 -16.88 3.48
N LEU A 159 4.52 -17.26 3.81
CA LEU A 159 5.66 -17.31 2.88
C LEU A 159 6.15 -18.72 2.61
N ASP A 160 6.01 -19.64 3.58
CA ASP A 160 6.70 -20.92 3.61
C ASP A 160 5.72 -22.12 3.47
N THR A 161 4.52 -21.90 2.91
CA THR A 161 3.57 -22.99 2.63
C THR A 161 4.17 -23.91 1.56
N PRO A 162 4.36 -25.22 1.86
CA PRO A 162 4.95 -26.17 0.91
C PRO A 162 4.21 -26.19 -0.44
N GLY A 163 4.94 -25.99 -1.54
CA GLY A 163 4.41 -25.94 -2.91
C GLY A 163 3.76 -24.61 -3.28
N ALA A 164 3.78 -23.61 -2.37
CA ALA A 164 3.33 -22.25 -2.61
C ALA A 164 4.26 -21.23 -1.91
N GLU A 165 5.54 -21.56 -1.88
CA GLU A 165 6.57 -20.71 -1.27
C GLU A 165 6.70 -19.39 -2.02
N VAL A 166 6.83 -18.29 -1.26
CA VAL A 166 7.07 -16.97 -1.84
C VAL A 166 8.55 -16.64 -1.76
N LEU A 167 9.16 -16.43 -2.92
CA LEU A 167 10.60 -16.17 -3.02
C LEU A 167 10.90 -14.66 -2.89
N ALA A 168 12.04 -14.36 -2.28
CA ALA A 168 12.60 -13.02 -2.25
C ALA A 168 13.13 -12.58 -3.62
N LEU A 169 13.15 -11.28 -3.89
CA LEU A 169 13.76 -10.71 -5.10
C LEU A 169 15.28 -10.85 -5.05
N GLU A 170 15.87 -11.60 -5.97
CA GLU A 170 17.33 -11.81 -6.02
C GLU A 170 18.10 -10.51 -6.32
N ALA A 171 17.55 -9.66 -7.21
CA ALA A 171 18.21 -8.44 -7.65
C ALA A 171 18.12 -7.26 -6.66
N VAL A 172 17.46 -7.44 -5.51
CA VAL A 172 17.26 -6.38 -4.51
C VAL A 172 18.00 -6.73 -3.23
N ASP A 173 18.80 -5.78 -2.74
CA ASP A 173 19.39 -5.78 -1.40
C ASP A 173 18.86 -4.58 -0.62
N LEU A 174 17.93 -4.84 0.30
CA LEU A 174 17.31 -3.81 1.14
C LEU A 174 18.25 -3.30 2.24
N ASN A 175 19.34 -4.01 2.51
CA ASN A 175 20.34 -3.61 3.50
C ASN A 175 21.63 -3.06 2.86
N SER A 176 21.59 -2.73 1.57
CA SER A 176 22.72 -2.13 0.86
C SER A 176 23.15 -0.79 1.49
N PRO A 177 24.45 -0.42 1.45
CA PRO A 177 24.93 0.84 2.03
C PRO A 177 24.18 2.08 1.53
N VAL A 178 23.76 2.08 0.26
CA VAL A 178 22.99 3.18 -0.33
C VAL A 178 21.63 3.31 0.36
N ARG A 179 20.90 2.21 0.58
CA ARG A 179 19.59 2.23 1.25
C ARG A 179 19.72 2.56 2.73
N VAL A 180 20.75 2.06 3.40
CA VAL A 180 21.02 2.37 4.81
C VAL A 180 21.28 3.87 5.02
N ALA A 181 21.88 4.55 4.06
CA ALA A 181 22.15 5.99 4.11
C ALA A 181 20.92 6.86 3.82
N MET A 182 19.82 6.29 3.29
CA MET A 182 18.61 7.05 2.98
C MET A 182 17.86 7.42 4.27
N SER A 183 17.46 8.69 4.38
CA SER A 183 16.64 9.15 5.50
C SER A 183 15.15 8.89 5.25
N TRP A 184 14.34 8.92 6.30
CA TRP A 184 12.89 8.86 6.16
C TRP A 184 12.31 9.95 5.24
N ARG A 185 12.97 11.13 5.17
CA ARG A 185 12.57 12.21 4.26
C ARG A 185 12.72 11.81 2.79
N HIS A 186 13.77 11.06 2.47
CA HIS A 186 13.96 10.51 1.12
C HIS A 186 12.77 9.61 0.73
N HIS A 187 12.36 8.69 1.60
CA HIS A 187 11.23 7.79 1.32
C HIS A 187 9.90 8.54 1.24
N ARG A 188 9.69 9.55 2.09
CA ARG A 188 8.53 10.45 2.00
C ARG A 188 8.45 11.13 0.64
N ASP A 189 9.53 11.77 0.23
CA ASP A 189 9.58 12.57 -0.99
C ASP A 189 9.47 11.68 -2.24
N ALA A 190 10.10 10.51 -2.23
CA ALA A 190 9.98 9.50 -3.27
C ALA A 190 8.54 8.96 -3.40
N PHE A 191 7.86 8.73 -2.28
CA PHE A 191 6.45 8.31 -2.28
C PHE A 191 5.54 9.36 -2.91
N ILE A 192 5.68 10.63 -2.51
CA ILE A 192 4.91 11.76 -3.06
C ILE A 192 5.16 11.89 -4.55
N ALA A 193 6.42 11.91 -4.98
CA ALA A 193 6.80 12.02 -6.38
C ALA A 193 6.23 10.86 -7.23
N ARG A 194 6.34 9.62 -6.75
CA ARG A 194 5.80 8.44 -7.41
C ARG A 194 4.28 8.52 -7.53
N TYR A 195 3.58 8.93 -6.47
CA TYR A 195 2.13 9.09 -6.49
C TYR A 195 1.68 10.07 -7.58
N HIS A 196 2.28 11.28 -7.64
CA HIS A 196 1.91 12.28 -8.63
C HIS A 196 2.25 11.87 -10.06
N LEU A 197 3.40 11.23 -10.27
CA LEU A 197 3.77 10.67 -11.58
C LEU A 197 2.72 9.69 -12.09
N LEU A 198 2.34 8.71 -11.26
CA LEU A 198 1.36 7.68 -11.63
C LEU A 198 -0.04 8.26 -11.80
N ALA A 199 -0.43 9.26 -11.01
CA ALA A 199 -1.71 9.96 -11.15
C ALA A 199 -1.81 10.68 -12.50
N ALA A 200 -0.75 11.39 -12.91
CA ALA A 200 -0.68 12.07 -14.21
C ALA A 200 -0.79 11.09 -15.38
N GLN A 201 -0.09 9.95 -15.31
CA GLN A 201 -0.14 8.89 -16.33
C GLN A 201 -1.53 8.25 -16.44
N CYS A 202 -2.25 8.06 -15.33
CA CYS A 202 -3.63 7.57 -15.36
C CYS A 202 -4.58 8.56 -16.05
N SER A 203 -4.39 9.86 -15.85
CA SER A 203 -5.24 10.90 -16.45
C SER A 203 -5.03 11.01 -17.96
N SER A 204 -3.80 10.85 -18.45
CA SER A 204 -3.47 10.92 -19.88
C SER A 204 -4.00 9.70 -20.65
N SER A 205 -4.06 8.52 -20.03
CA SER A 205 -4.56 7.30 -20.69
C SER A 205 -6.07 7.30 -20.91
N THR A 206 -6.84 8.02 -20.09
CA THR A 206 -8.32 8.16 -20.28
C THR A 206 -8.71 9.13 -21.39
N SER A 207 -7.82 10.06 -21.77
CA SER A 207 -8.07 11.03 -22.84
C SER A 207 -7.87 10.48 -24.26
N SER A 208 -7.27 9.31 -24.43
CA SER A 208 -6.95 8.71 -25.73
C SER A 208 -7.94 7.65 -26.21
N ALA A 209 -9.05 7.42 -25.53
CA ALA A 209 -10.10 6.54 -26.00
C ALA A 209 -10.87 7.22 -27.17
N PRO A 210 -10.98 6.59 -28.37
CA PRO A 210 -11.76 7.19 -29.47
C PRO A 210 -13.24 7.28 -29.07
N PRO A 211 -13.94 8.34 -29.50
CA PRO A 211 -15.38 8.44 -29.26
C PRO A 211 -16.08 7.23 -29.89
N PHE A 212 -16.95 6.57 -29.13
CA PHE A 212 -17.77 5.48 -29.64
C PHE A 212 -18.47 5.93 -30.94
N ALA A 213 -18.14 5.28 -32.07
CA ALA A 213 -18.85 5.46 -33.33
C ALA A 213 -20.27 4.96 -33.10
N CYS A 214 -21.22 5.91 -33.15
CA CYS A 214 -22.64 5.61 -33.16
C CYS A 214 -22.98 4.85 -34.44
N ILE A 215 -23.20 3.55 -34.35
CA ILE A 215 -23.66 2.74 -35.46
C ILE A 215 -25.13 3.10 -35.69
N THR A 216 -25.36 3.97 -36.65
CA THR A 216 -26.73 4.19 -37.18
C THR A 216 -27.09 2.99 -38.04
N THR A 217 -27.97 2.12 -37.56
CA THR A 217 -28.61 1.09 -38.35
C THR A 217 -29.65 1.78 -39.26
N GLU A 218 -29.32 1.97 -40.54
CA GLU A 218 -30.31 2.26 -41.55
C GLU A 218 -31.20 1.02 -41.76
N THR A 219 -32.43 1.12 -41.30
CA THR A 219 -33.49 0.14 -41.60
C THR A 219 -34.04 0.47 -42.98
N THR A 220 -33.63 -0.25 -44.00
CA THR A 220 -34.36 -0.30 -45.28
C THR A 220 -35.51 -1.28 -45.13
N ALA A 221 -36.71 -0.77 -45.12
CA ALA A 221 -37.94 -1.57 -45.29
C ALA A 221 -38.28 -1.71 -46.80
N PRO A 222 -38.96 -2.82 -47.22
CA PRO A 222 -39.28 -3.16 -48.60
C PRO A 222 -40.40 -2.29 -49.21
#